data_042decc972c07f35cfaaefc1daabab5f
#
_entry.id   042decc972c07f35cfaaefc1daabab5f
#
_cell.length_a   1.000
_cell.length_b   1.000
_cell.length_c   1.000
_cell.angle_alpha   90.00
_cell.angle_beta   90.00
_cell.angle_gamma   90.00
#
_symmetry.space_group_name_H-M   'P 1'
#
loop_
_entity.id
_entity.type
_entity.pdbx_description
1 polymer ?
#
loop_
_entity_poly.entity_id
_entity_poly.type
_entity_poly.pdbx_seq_one_letter_code
_entity_poly.pdbx_strand_id
1 'polypeptide(L)'
;MKRNYPKILRNRKRRIQRRLDPERGWSDQAEPIMSASNIHYEMAEKARAVNCGGIGAIHLMINKLGLRQEIDSRLHLLKKHLPYHESDHVLNLTYNALLEGVRLEDIDLRRNDEAFLDGLGAQRIPDPTTSGDFNRRFEEDDILDLMEITNTVRQRVWRQQPGGFLTEAFVDTDGTIAPTFGQCKGGMALSYKGIWGYAPLVVSLANTNEVLYLVNRPGNVVSHEGCVPWIDRAIKLVAPHAGQITLRGDTDFTLTGELDRWNEQGVKFIFGMDAHPKVVNLAEALPQEAWKPLERLPRYEIATAPRRKPERVKESIVRFKGYENKVLVGEDIAEIEYQPLKCSRPYRLIIVRKNISVQKGEQVLFDEIRYFFYISNRVDYTGEQIVSLANGRCNQENVIEQLKNGVNAMRMPVDDLLSNWAYMVMTSLAWNLKAWFGLLLPNGRRGVEVIKMEFRRFLHAIVLLPAQIVRTGRRVIYRIMSYNSWLKDLFAAWEHLRWLRAT
;
A
#
# COMPACT_ATOMS: atom_id res chain seq x y z
N MET A 1 23.12 17.79 -27.43
CA MET A 1 21.80 18.22 -27.95
C MET A 1 20.74 17.87 -26.89
N LYS A 2 20.07 18.88 -26.31
CA LYS A 2 18.88 18.64 -25.46
C LYS A 2 17.76 18.12 -26.39
N ARG A 3 17.38 16.85 -26.26
CA ARG A 3 16.24 16.30 -27.00
C ARG A 3 14.96 17.01 -26.55
N ASN A 4 14.18 17.52 -27.52
CA ASN A 4 12.91 18.18 -27.23
C ASN A 4 11.82 17.13 -26.91
N TYR A 5 11.90 16.51 -25.73
CA TYR A 5 10.94 15.50 -25.27
C TYR A 5 9.47 15.97 -25.34
N PRO A 6 9.11 17.22 -24.97
CA PRO A 6 7.73 17.69 -25.09
C PRO A 6 7.18 17.60 -26.52
N LYS A 7 7.98 17.94 -27.54
CA LYS A 7 7.60 17.84 -28.96
C LYS A 7 7.39 16.37 -29.36
N ILE A 8 8.32 15.48 -28.97
CA ILE A 8 8.23 14.05 -29.28
C ILE A 8 6.97 13.42 -28.64
N LEU A 9 6.70 13.72 -27.37
CA LEU A 9 5.52 13.20 -26.64
C LEU A 9 4.23 13.73 -27.29
N ARG A 10 4.17 15.01 -27.65
CA ARG A 10 3.03 15.61 -28.36
C ARG A 10 2.76 14.90 -29.68
N ASN A 11 3.79 14.66 -30.48
CA ASN A 11 3.65 13.99 -31.77
C ASN A 11 3.18 12.54 -31.61
N ARG A 12 3.70 11.78 -30.60
CA ARG A 12 3.23 10.43 -30.31
C ARG A 12 1.77 10.42 -29.83
N LYS A 13 1.40 11.35 -28.94
CA LYS A 13 0.01 11.51 -28.50
C LYS A 13 -0.93 11.75 -29.68
N ARG A 14 -0.59 12.71 -30.55
CA ARG A 14 -1.40 13.02 -31.75
C ARG A 14 -1.55 11.82 -32.68
N ARG A 15 -0.47 11.03 -32.88
CA ARG A 15 -0.53 9.82 -33.70
C ARG A 15 -1.49 8.79 -33.15
N ILE A 16 -1.46 8.54 -31.83
CA ILE A 16 -2.38 7.61 -31.19
C ILE A 16 -3.81 8.15 -31.21
N GLN A 17 -4.02 9.43 -30.89
CA GLN A 17 -5.34 10.04 -30.95
C GLN A 17 -5.96 9.93 -32.33
N ARG A 18 -5.18 10.19 -33.42
CA ARG A 18 -5.66 10.00 -34.78
C ARG A 18 -6.02 8.57 -35.12
N ARG A 19 -5.32 7.59 -34.53
CA ARG A 19 -5.60 6.16 -34.75
C ARG A 19 -6.87 5.70 -34.00
N LEU A 20 -7.19 6.35 -32.88
CA LEU A 20 -8.34 6.02 -32.04
C LEU A 20 -9.53 6.95 -32.24
N ASP A 21 -9.47 7.83 -33.26
CA ASP A 21 -10.49 8.83 -33.54
C ASP A 21 -11.77 8.17 -34.07
N PRO A 22 -12.88 8.16 -33.32
CA PRO A 22 -14.11 7.50 -33.74
C PRO A 22 -14.82 8.24 -34.91
N GLU A 23 -14.51 9.52 -35.16
CA GLU A 23 -15.12 10.31 -36.26
C GLU A 23 -14.49 10.03 -37.64
N ARG A 24 -13.40 9.27 -37.69
CA ARG A 24 -12.75 8.87 -38.91
C ARG A 24 -13.40 7.65 -39.56
N GLY A 25 -14.58 7.85 -40.16
CA GLY A 25 -15.12 6.96 -41.18
C GLY A 25 -15.17 5.49 -40.78
N TRP A 26 -15.65 5.19 -39.60
CA TRP A 26 -15.95 3.82 -39.19
C TRP A 26 -17.25 3.42 -39.89
N SER A 27 -17.11 2.96 -41.12
CA SER A 27 -18.18 2.22 -41.80
C SER A 27 -18.39 0.90 -41.12
N ASP A 28 -19.53 0.30 -41.34
CA ASP A 28 -19.81 -1.09 -40.93
C ASP A 28 -18.67 -2.00 -41.41
N GLN A 29 -18.05 -2.71 -40.47
CA GLN A 29 -16.89 -3.54 -40.76
C GLN A 29 -17.36 -4.96 -41.06
N ALA A 30 -17.14 -5.43 -42.25
CA ALA A 30 -17.50 -6.80 -42.67
C ALA A 30 -16.71 -7.87 -41.93
N GLU A 31 -15.53 -7.54 -41.38
CA GLU A 31 -14.66 -8.47 -40.68
C GLU A 31 -14.17 -7.90 -39.32
N PRO A 32 -13.77 -8.75 -38.36
CA PRO A 32 -13.19 -8.33 -37.09
C PRO A 32 -11.92 -7.48 -37.26
N ILE A 33 -11.72 -6.52 -36.37
CA ILE A 33 -10.58 -5.56 -36.44
C ILE A 33 -9.22 -6.24 -36.25
N MET A 34 -9.16 -7.29 -35.41
CA MET A 34 -7.95 -8.08 -35.17
C MET A 34 -7.78 -9.13 -36.26
N SER A 35 -7.18 -8.74 -37.39
CA SER A 35 -7.13 -9.55 -38.61
C SER A 35 -5.75 -10.16 -38.94
N ALA A 36 -4.76 -9.98 -38.05
CA ALA A 36 -3.43 -10.56 -38.30
C ALA A 36 -3.48 -12.10 -38.27
N SER A 37 -3.21 -12.72 -39.42
CA SER A 37 -3.26 -14.17 -39.59
C SER A 37 -1.93 -14.77 -40.10
N ASN A 38 -1.06 -13.94 -40.69
CA ASN A 38 0.26 -14.36 -41.16
C ASN A 38 1.35 -13.84 -40.21
N ILE A 39 1.59 -14.60 -39.12
CA ILE A 39 2.51 -14.21 -38.05
C ILE A 39 3.75 -15.09 -38.11
N HIS A 40 4.92 -14.45 -38.16
CA HIS A 40 6.23 -15.10 -38.17
C HIS A 40 7.03 -14.71 -36.93
N TYR A 41 7.87 -15.61 -36.44
CA TYR A 41 8.79 -15.40 -35.34
C TYR A 41 10.23 -15.52 -35.83
N GLU A 42 11.08 -14.62 -35.37
CA GLU A 42 12.53 -14.64 -35.62
C GLU A 42 13.30 -14.19 -34.38
N MET A 43 14.55 -14.57 -34.27
CA MET A 43 15.45 -14.12 -33.18
C MET A 43 16.13 -12.80 -33.57
N ALA A 44 16.01 -11.81 -32.69
CA ALA A 44 16.65 -10.51 -32.89
C ALA A 44 18.07 -10.51 -32.32
N GLU A 45 19.11 -10.44 -33.14
CA GLU A 45 20.52 -10.48 -32.72
C GLU A 45 21.02 -9.13 -32.15
N LYS A 46 20.49 -7.99 -32.64
CA LYS A 46 21.05 -6.65 -32.35
C LYS A 46 20.13 -5.75 -31.52
N ALA A 47 18.87 -6.13 -31.33
CA ALA A 47 17.92 -5.33 -30.59
C ALA A 47 17.92 -5.74 -29.12
N ARG A 48 18.26 -4.81 -28.21
CA ARG A 48 18.14 -5.01 -26.77
C ARG A 48 16.94 -4.22 -26.27
N ALA A 49 15.85 -4.88 -25.97
CA ALA A 49 14.61 -4.26 -25.54
C ALA A 49 14.11 -4.93 -24.27
N VAL A 50 13.51 -4.13 -23.37
CA VAL A 50 12.86 -4.57 -22.15
C VAL A 50 11.41 -4.07 -22.12
N ASN A 51 10.54 -4.77 -21.42
CA ASN A 51 9.18 -4.31 -21.17
C ASN A 51 9.05 -3.40 -19.93
N CYS A 52 10.14 -3.16 -19.19
CA CYS A 52 10.17 -2.51 -17.87
C CYS A 52 11.08 -1.27 -17.86
N GLY A 53 11.03 -0.43 -18.87
CA GLY A 53 11.92 0.72 -19.04
C GLY A 53 11.86 1.75 -17.89
N GLY A 54 10.80 1.77 -17.09
CA GLY A 54 10.71 2.64 -15.93
C GLY A 54 11.54 2.19 -14.72
N ILE A 55 11.99 0.93 -14.71
CA ILE A 55 12.85 0.40 -13.63
C ILE A 55 14.15 1.22 -13.49
N GLY A 56 14.65 1.78 -14.58
CA GLY A 56 15.84 2.63 -14.56
C GLY A 56 15.70 3.88 -13.71
N ALA A 57 14.50 4.47 -13.65
CA ALA A 57 14.22 5.63 -12.79
C ALA A 57 14.13 5.21 -11.32
N ILE A 58 13.54 4.05 -11.03
CA ILE A 58 13.48 3.49 -9.67
C ILE A 58 14.89 3.13 -9.18
N HIS A 59 15.69 2.46 -10.03
CA HIS A 59 17.07 2.12 -9.69
C HIS A 59 17.94 3.38 -9.45
N LEU A 60 17.76 4.43 -10.26
CA LEU A 60 18.41 5.72 -10.04
C LEU A 60 17.99 6.33 -8.70
N MET A 61 16.71 6.29 -8.35
CA MET A 61 16.19 6.77 -7.07
C MET A 61 16.84 6.02 -5.90
N ILE A 62 16.89 4.69 -5.94
CA ILE A 62 17.52 3.84 -4.93
C ILE A 62 18.99 4.23 -4.71
N ASN A 63 19.74 4.41 -5.80
CA ASN A 63 21.14 4.80 -5.72
C ASN A 63 21.31 6.23 -5.16
N LYS A 64 20.43 7.17 -5.56
CA LYS A 64 20.49 8.56 -5.10
C LYS A 64 20.09 8.73 -3.64
N LEU A 65 19.19 7.91 -3.14
CA LEU A 65 18.80 7.86 -1.74
C LEU A 65 19.79 7.09 -0.86
N GLY A 66 20.78 6.39 -1.46
CA GLY A 66 21.78 5.65 -0.74
C GLY A 66 21.29 4.33 -0.14
N LEU A 67 20.19 3.76 -0.63
CA LEU A 67 19.62 2.53 -0.06
C LEU A 67 20.58 1.34 -0.16
N ARG A 68 21.28 1.18 -1.28
CA ARG A 68 22.28 0.12 -1.45
C ARG A 68 23.38 0.21 -0.39
N GLN A 69 23.93 1.41 -0.22
CA GLN A 69 25.00 1.66 0.75
C GLN A 69 24.53 1.40 2.19
N GLU A 70 23.30 1.80 2.52
CA GLU A 70 22.73 1.52 3.86
C GLU A 70 22.58 0.02 4.12
N ILE A 71 22.09 -0.74 3.11
CA ILE A 71 21.97 -2.20 3.23
C ILE A 71 23.35 -2.81 3.45
N ASP A 72 24.31 -2.54 2.56
CA ASP A 72 25.63 -3.18 2.58
C ASP A 72 26.47 -2.75 3.80
N SER A 73 26.18 -1.60 4.42
CA SER A 73 26.91 -1.13 5.61
C SER A 73 26.37 -1.66 6.94
N ARG A 74 25.14 -2.15 6.97
CA ARG A 74 24.46 -2.55 8.23
C ARG A 74 24.02 -4.00 8.25
N LEU A 75 23.74 -4.60 7.10
CA LEU A 75 23.32 -5.99 7.00
C LEU A 75 24.53 -6.86 6.65
N HIS A 76 24.87 -7.82 7.49
CA HIS A 76 26.06 -8.65 7.38
C HIS A 76 25.74 -10.14 7.45
N LEU A 77 24.99 -10.66 6.48
CA LEU A 77 24.54 -12.05 6.41
C LEU A 77 25.51 -12.95 5.60
N LEU A 78 26.31 -12.35 4.74
CA LEU A 78 27.20 -13.07 3.84
C LEU A 78 28.63 -13.03 4.37
N LYS A 79 29.22 -14.23 4.59
CA LYS A 79 30.62 -14.35 4.98
C LYS A 79 31.60 -13.92 3.88
N LYS A 80 31.17 -13.99 2.62
CA LYS A 80 31.93 -13.60 1.43
C LYS A 80 30.96 -13.04 0.37
N HIS A 81 31.35 -11.95 -0.26
CA HIS A 81 30.61 -11.33 -1.37
C HIS A 81 31.04 -11.92 -2.72
N LEU A 82 30.71 -13.21 -2.94
CA LEU A 82 31.07 -13.94 -4.15
C LEU A 82 29.82 -14.63 -4.73
N PRO A 83 29.21 -14.04 -5.73
CA PRO A 83 29.49 -12.76 -6.41
C PRO A 83 28.59 -11.59 -5.96
N TYR A 84 27.72 -11.79 -4.97
CA TYR A 84 26.67 -10.86 -4.60
C TYR A 84 26.91 -10.23 -3.23
N HIS A 85 26.44 -8.97 -3.07
CA HIS A 85 26.29 -8.30 -1.79
C HIS A 85 24.85 -8.45 -1.26
N GLU A 86 24.63 -8.12 0.00
CA GLU A 86 23.32 -8.15 0.63
C GLU A 86 22.31 -7.30 -0.15
N SER A 87 22.72 -6.11 -0.60
CA SER A 87 21.87 -5.23 -1.40
C SER A 87 21.45 -5.86 -2.74
N ASP A 88 22.26 -6.72 -3.35
CA ASP A 88 21.90 -7.41 -4.59
C ASP A 88 20.76 -8.40 -4.36
N HIS A 89 20.75 -9.11 -3.24
CA HIS A 89 19.68 -10.03 -2.86
C HIS A 89 18.39 -9.29 -2.51
N VAL A 90 18.48 -8.27 -1.64
CA VAL A 90 17.33 -7.46 -1.23
C VAL A 90 16.66 -6.81 -2.45
N LEU A 91 17.46 -6.19 -3.32
CA LEU A 91 16.93 -5.53 -4.52
C LEU A 91 16.43 -6.52 -5.58
N ASN A 92 17.01 -7.72 -5.67
CA ASN A 92 16.53 -8.76 -6.58
C ASN A 92 15.06 -9.12 -6.26
N LEU A 93 14.74 -9.37 -4.98
CA LEU A 93 13.36 -9.66 -4.54
C LEU A 93 12.44 -8.45 -4.69
N THR A 94 12.93 -7.26 -4.34
CA THR A 94 12.17 -6.00 -4.53
C THR A 94 11.84 -5.78 -6.02
N TYR A 95 12.81 -6.00 -6.92
CA TYR A 95 12.59 -5.84 -8.36
C TYR A 95 11.71 -6.93 -8.94
N ASN A 96 11.80 -8.16 -8.43
CA ASN A 96 10.87 -9.20 -8.81
C ASN A 96 9.42 -8.75 -8.56
N ALA A 97 9.12 -8.19 -7.39
CA ALA A 97 7.80 -7.63 -7.08
C ALA A 97 7.44 -6.43 -7.99
N LEU A 98 8.38 -5.52 -8.28
CA LEU A 98 8.18 -4.38 -9.20
C LEU A 98 7.96 -4.81 -10.67
N LEU A 99 8.24 -6.06 -10.99
CA LEU A 99 8.10 -6.61 -12.33
C LEU A 99 7.03 -7.71 -12.42
N GLU A 100 6.03 -7.60 -11.54
CA GLU A 100 4.88 -8.53 -11.45
C GLU A 100 5.25 -9.98 -11.08
N GLY A 101 6.43 -10.19 -10.48
CA GLY A 101 6.82 -11.50 -9.97
C GLY A 101 5.93 -11.93 -8.79
N VAL A 102 5.43 -13.13 -8.84
CA VAL A 102 4.53 -13.74 -7.84
C VAL A 102 5.27 -14.77 -7.01
N ARG A 103 6.32 -15.36 -7.58
CA ARG A 103 7.11 -16.46 -7.02
C ARG A 103 8.60 -16.15 -7.13
N LEU A 104 9.41 -16.91 -6.42
CA LEU A 104 10.88 -16.83 -6.56
C LEU A 104 11.33 -17.25 -7.96
N GLU A 105 10.69 -18.24 -8.56
CA GLU A 105 10.98 -18.75 -9.90
C GLU A 105 10.84 -17.68 -11.00
N ASP A 106 10.01 -16.66 -10.79
CA ASP A 106 9.85 -15.56 -11.74
C ASP A 106 11.12 -14.71 -11.89
N ILE A 107 12.07 -14.82 -10.97
CA ILE A 107 13.40 -14.23 -11.07
C ILE A 107 14.13 -14.73 -12.32
N ASP A 108 13.94 -15.97 -12.75
CA ASP A 108 14.57 -16.52 -13.95
C ASP A 108 14.19 -15.77 -15.22
N LEU A 109 12.98 -15.21 -15.29
CA LEU A 109 12.57 -14.35 -16.41
C LEU A 109 13.49 -13.12 -16.57
N ARG A 110 14.04 -12.63 -15.47
CA ARG A 110 14.91 -11.45 -15.43
C ARG A 110 16.38 -11.83 -15.52
N ARG A 111 16.74 -12.97 -14.93
CA ARG A 111 18.09 -13.51 -14.98
C ARG A 111 18.51 -13.90 -16.40
N ASN A 112 17.56 -14.32 -17.22
CA ASN A 112 17.76 -14.69 -18.62
C ASN A 112 17.55 -13.54 -19.61
N ASP A 113 17.27 -12.31 -19.13
CA ASP A 113 17.07 -11.11 -19.96
C ASP A 113 18.34 -10.25 -19.93
N GLU A 114 19.22 -10.44 -20.93
CA GLU A 114 20.45 -9.64 -21.06
C GLU A 114 20.19 -8.12 -21.12
N ALA A 115 19.09 -7.72 -21.75
CA ALA A 115 18.77 -6.30 -21.86
C ALA A 115 18.38 -5.70 -20.51
N PHE A 116 17.70 -6.47 -19.65
CA PHE A 116 17.40 -6.09 -18.27
C PHE A 116 18.67 -5.97 -17.44
N LEU A 117 19.55 -6.98 -17.50
CA LEU A 117 20.83 -6.97 -16.80
C LEU A 117 21.70 -5.78 -17.22
N ASP A 118 21.82 -5.52 -18.53
CA ASP A 118 22.52 -4.35 -19.05
C ASP A 118 21.89 -3.03 -18.57
N GLY A 119 20.57 -2.98 -18.47
CA GLY A 119 19.83 -1.83 -17.96
C GLY A 119 20.24 -1.47 -16.54
N LEU A 120 20.37 -2.46 -15.66
CA LEU A 120 20.80 -2.29 -14.28
C LEU A 120 22.33 -2.18 -14.14
N GLY A 121 23.12 -2.48 -15.20
CA GLY A 121 24.57 -2.56 -15.14
C GLY A 121 25.08 -3.82 -14.44
N ALA A 122 24.24 -4.83 -14.32
CA ALA A 122 24.57 -6.13 -13.73
C ALA A 122 25.06 -7.12 -14.79
N GLN A 123 25.99 -7.99 -14.44
CA GLN A 123 26.36 -9.13 -15.29
C GLN A 123 25.42 -10.33 -15.04
N ARG A 124 24.93 -10.46 -13.82
CA ARG A 124 24.04 -11.51 -13.34
C ARG A 124 23.32 -11.06 -12.07
N ILE A 125 22.26 -11.72 -11.72
CA ILE A 125 21.50 -11.55 -10.46
C ILE A 125 21.36 -12.90 -9.76
N PRO A 126 21.10 -12.95 -8.44
CA PRO A 126 20.82 -14.19 -7.73
C PRO A 126 19.68 -14.98 -8.38
N ASP A 127 19.85 -16.29 -8.50
CA ASP A 127 18.81 -17.21 -8.96
C ASP A 127 17.75 -17.45 -7.86
N PRO A 128 16.62 -18.13 -8.18
CA PRO A 128 15.57 -18.42 -7.21
C PRO A 128 16.05 -19.18 -5.97
N THR A 129 16.91 -20.20 -6.16
CA THR A 129 17.44 -21.01 -5.05
C THR A 129 18.34 -20.15 -4.14
N THR A 130 19.28 -19.44 -4.75
CA THR A 130 20.18 -18.52 -4.04
C THR A 130 19.39 -17.43 -3.28
N SER A 131 18.30 -16.95 -3.86
CA SER A 131 17.41 -15.98 -3.20
C SER A 131 16.65 -16.59 -2.02
N GLY A 132 16.17 -17.84 -2.15
CA GLY A 132 15.55 -18.59 -1.06
C GLY A 132 16.54 -18.85 0.09
N ASP A 133 17.76 -19.27 -0.23
CA ASP A 133 18.84 -19.50 0.76
C ASP A 133 19.25 -18.22 1.49
N PHE A 134 19.23 -17.08 0.81
CA PHE A 134 19.48 -15.78 1.45
C PHE A 134 18.41 -15.45 2.48
N ASN A 135 17.11 -15.68 2.19
CA ASN A 135 16.03 -15.47 3.15
C ASN A 135 16.19 -16.32 4.44
N ARG A 136 16.74 -17.54 4.32
CA ARG A 136 16.95 -18.44 5.46
C ARG A 136 18.09 -18.03 6.39
N ARG A 137 18.88 -17.01 6.03
CA ARG A 137 19.99 -16.50 6.86
C ARG A 137 19.58 -15.47 7.88
N PHE A 138 18.36 -14.93 7.76
CA PHE A 138 17.87 -13.87 8.63
C PHE A 138 17.46 -14.40 9.99
N GLU A 139 18.00 -13.78 11.02
CA GLU A 139 17.47 -13.81 12.37
C GLU A 139 16.55 -12.59 12.62
N GLU A 140 15.87 -12.55 13.75
CA GLU A 140 14.92 -11.47 14.06
C GLU A 140 15.57 -10.08 14.05
N ASP A 141 16.76 -9.96 14.62
CA ASP A 141 17.53 -8.70 14.68
C ASP A 141 17.93 -8.22 13.27
N ASP A 142 18.28 -9.13 12.37
CA ASP A 142 18.63 -8.79 10.97
C ASP A 142 17.41 -8.26 10.22
N ILE A 143 16.21 -8.83 10.47
CA ILE A 143 14.96 -8.35 9.86
C ILE A 143 14.61 -6.97 10.39
N LEU A 144 14.79 -6.76 11.70
CA LEU A 144 14.62 -5.46 12.32
C LEU A 144 15.59 -4.43 11.72
N ASP A 145 16.85 -4.76 11.57
CA ASP A 145 17.85 -3.90 10.94
C ASP A 145 17.47 -3.54 9.51
N LEU A 146 16.96 -4.48 8.72
CA LEU A 146 16.48 -4.20 7.36
C LEU A 146 15.31 -3.22 7.34
N MET A 147 14.38 -3.31 8.30
CA MET A 147 13.29 -2.34 8.45
C MET A 147 13.84 -0.97 8.86
N GLU A 148 14.80 -0.89 9.78
CA GLU A 148 15.41 0.38 10.21
C GLU A 148 16.30 1.00 9.12
N ILE A 149 16.96 0.21 8.29
CA ILE A 149 17.63 0.66 7.06
C ILE A 149 16.63 1.35 6.13
N THR A 150 15.50 0.69 5.90
CA THR A 150 14.40 1.24 5.09
C THR A 150 13.88 2.55 5.68
N ASN A 151 13.70 2.62 7.01
CA ASN A 151 13.26 3.80 7.72
C ASN A 151 14.27 4.95 7.66
N THR A 152 15.57 4.64 7.71
CA THR A 152 16.64 5.64 7.52
C THR A 152 16.54 6.30 6.15
N VAL A 153 16.36 5.52 5.11
CA VAL A 153 16.22 6.03 3.73
C VAL A 153 14.89 6.78 3.55
N ARG A 154 13.80 6.29 4.16
CA ARG A 154 12.50 6.97 4.21
C ARG A 154 12.63 8.38 4.77
N GLN A 155 13.33 8.56 5.88
CA GLN A 155 13.56 9.89 6.46
C GLN A 155 14.33 10.82 5.52
N ARG A 156 15.23 10.31 4.67
CA ARG A 156 15.88 11.11 3.61
C ARG A 156 14.85 11.60 2.58
N VAL A 157 13.86 10.78 2.23
CA VAL A 157 12.75 11.21 1.34
C VAL A 157 11.88 12.26 2.02
N TRP A 158 11.54 12.08 3.30
CA TRP A 158 10.73 13.03 4.06
C TRP A 158 11.43 14.39 4.23
N ARG A 159 12.75 14.41 4.43
CA ARG A 159 13.52 15.67 4.49
C ARG A 159 13.52 16.46 3.18
N GLN A 160 13.22 15.82 2.04
CA GLN A 160 13.07 16.49 0.74
C GLN A 160 11.69 17.18 0.58
N GLN A 161 10.75 16.89 1.47
CA GLN A 161 9.40 17.45 1.39
C GLN A 161 9.37 18.89 1.91
N PRO A 162 8.39 19.71 1.49
CA PRO A 162 8.22 21.08 2.00
C PRO A 162 8.00 21.09 3.51
N GLY A 163 8.33 22.22 4.17
CA GLY A 163 8.02 22.42 5.58
C GLY A 163 6.53 22.23 5.85
N GLY A 164 6.19 21.54 6.95
CA GLY A 164 4.81 21.18 7.28
C GLY A 164 4.23 20.01 6.49
N PHE A 165 5.06 19.24 5.82
CA PHE A 165 4.67 18.03 5.06
C PHE A 165 3.78 17.09 5.88
N LEU A 166 4.11 16.85 7.14
CA LEU A 166 3.31 16.10 8.10
C LEU A 166 2.85 17.02 9.24
N THR A 167 1.87 17.92 8.98
CA THR A 167 1.27 18.72 10.05
C THR A 167 0.66 17.81 11.10
N GLU A 168 -0.04 16.77 10.66
CA GLU A 168 -0.54 15.67 11.48
C GLU A 168 -0.24 14.34 10.79
N ALA A 169 0.38 13.42 11.53
CA ALA A 169 0.68 12.08 11.06
C ALA A 169 -0.34 11.08 11.60
N PHE A 170 -0.97 10.33 10.71
CA PHE A 170 -1.87 9.25 11.07
C PHE A 170 -1.14 7.91 10.95
N VAL A 171 -0.93 7.26 12.09
CA VAL A 171 -0.32 5.94 12.18
C VAL A 171 -1.42 4.91 12.34
N ASP A 172 -1.60 4.08 11.33
CA ASP A 172 -2.60 3.01 11.31
C ASP A 172 -1.94 1.67 11.65
N THR A 173 -2.62 0.88 12.49
CA THR A 173 -2.17 -0.46 12.85
C THR A 173 -3.30 -1.45 12.60
N ASP A 174 -2.97 -2.56 11.94
CA ASP A 174 -3.93 -3.63 11.68
C ASP A 174 -3.24 -4.98 11.51
N GLY A 175 -3.93 -6.06 11.86
CA GLY A 175 -3.51 -7.43 11.64
C GLY A 175 -4.17 -8.03 10.41
N THR A 176 -3.55 -9.07 9.84
CA THR A 176 -4.17 -9.80 8.74
C THR A 176 -3.77 -11.26 8.79
N ILE A 177 -4.53 -12.12 8.09
CA ILE A 177 -4.18 -13.52 7.91
C ILE A 177 -3.53 -13.67 6.53
N ALA A 178 -2.35 -14.29 6.49
CA ALA A 178 -1.65 -14.68 5.27
C ALA A 178 -1.70 -16.22 5.14
N PRO A 179 -2.61 -16.75 4.29
CA PRO A 179 -2.74 -18.19 4.10
C PRO A 179 -1.46 -18.80 3.51
N THR A 180 -1.09 -19.99 3.97
CA THR A 180 -0.06 -20.79 3.33
C THR A 180 -0.45 -22.27 3.35
N PHE A 181 -0.03 -23.02 2.34
CA PHE A 181 -0.47 -24.40 2.12
C PHE A 181 0.64 -25.45 2.36
N GLY A 182 1.81 -25.00 2.81
CA GLY A 182 2.92 -25.92 3.09
C GLY A 182 2.75 -26.60 4.44
N GLN A 183 2.57 -27.92 4.49
CA GLN A 183 2.39 -28.68 5.75
C GLN A 183 3.63 -28.67 6.67
N CYS A 184 4.80 -28.35 6.14
CA CYS A 184 6.08 -28.38 6.84
C CYS A 184 6.65 -27.00 7.19
N LYS A 185 5.85 -25.93 7.08
CA LYS A 185 6.36 -24.57 7.35
C LYS A 185 6.44 -24.29 8.84
N GLY A 186 7.63 -23.93 9.32
CA GLY A 186 7.88 -23.57 10.71
C GLY A 186 7.14 -22.30 11.12
N GLY A 187 6.56 -22.29 12.34
CA GLY A 187 5.82 -21.14 12.88
C GLY A 187 4.42 -20.90 12.29
N MET A 188 3.96 -21.75 11.38
CA MET A 188 2.60 -21.72 10.84
C MET A 188 1.61 -22.25 11.90
N ALA A 189 0.44 -21.63 12.00
CA ALA A 189 -0.62 -22.08 12.92
C ALA A 189 -2.02 -21.85 12.31
N LEU A 190 -3.02 -22.53 12.91
CA LEU A 190 -4.42 -22.38 12.53
C LEU A 190 -5.00 -21.09 13.15
N SER A 191 -5.47 -20.18 12.29
CA SER A 191 -6.11 -18.94 12.74
C SER A 191 -7.50 -19.18 13.32
N TYR A 192 -8.06 -18.18 14.01
CA TYR A 192 -9.44 -18.22 14.52
C TYR A 192 -10.51 -18.42 13.42
N LYS A 193 -10.17 -18.13 12.16
CA LYS A 193 -11.03 -18.38 10.99
C LYS A 193 -10.87 -19.78 10.40
N GLY A 194 -10.10 -20.66 11.03
CA GLY A 194 -9.83 -21.99 10.48
C GLY A 194 -8.89 -21.99 9.27
N ILE A 195 -8.07 -20.95 9.11
CA ILE A 195 -7.13 -20.81 7.98
C ILE A 195 -5.72 -21.07 8.50
N TRP A 196 -5.02 -22.04 7.87
CA TRP A 196 -3.60 -22.27 8.13
C TRP A 196 -2.74 -21.16 7.54
N GLY A 197 -1.82 -20.63 8.31
CA GLY A 197 -0.92 -19.59 7.84
C GLY A 197 -0.24 -18.80 8.96
N TYR A 198 0.03 -17.55 8.65
CA TYR A 198 0.62 -16.56 9.54
C TYR A 198 -0.37 -15.41 9.80
N ALA A 199 -0.12 -14.64 10.86
CA ALA A 199 -0.92 -13.46 11.23
C ALA A 199 -0.06 -12.18 11.21
N PRO A 200 0.34 -11.67 10.02
CA PRO A 200 1.14 -10.46 9.95
C PRO A 200 0.48 -9.26 10.59
N LEU A 201 1.31 -8.44 11.25
CA LEU A 201 0.96 -7.11 11.75
C LEU A 201 1.53 -6.05 10.80
N VAL A 202 0.72 -5.07 10.43
CA VAL A 202 1.11 -3.96 9.56
C VAL A 202 0.93 -2.65 10.30
N VAL A 203 2.01 -1.88 10.43
CA VAL A 203 1.99 -0.50 10.93
C VAL A 203 2.34 0.42 9.77
N SER A 204 1.47 1.35 9.43
CA SER A 204 1.63 2.23 8.27
C SER A 204 1.40 3.70 8.59
N LEU A 205 1.97 4.58 7.76
CA LEU A 205 1.69 6.00 7.74
C LEU A 205 0.61 6.29 6.69
N ALA A 206 -0.60 6.58 7.14
CA ALA A 206 -1.75 6.76 6.24
C ALA A 206 -1.62 7.97 5.30
N ASN A 207 -0.87 9.00 5.70
CA ASN A 207 -0.64 10.21 4.90
C ASN A 207 0.02 9.88 3.55
N THR A 208 0.93 8.91 3.55
CA THR A 208 1.76 8.54 2.39
C THR A 208 1.53 7.10 1.93
N ASN A 209 0.68 6.36 2.62
CA ASN A 209 0.45 4.92 2.42
C ASN A 209 1.72 4.07 2.55
N GLU A 210 2.73 4.55 3.28
CA GLU A 210 3.97 3.82 3.50
C GLU A 210 3.81 2.78 4.61
N VAL A 211 4.38 1.59 4.40
CA VAL A 211 4.51 0.58 5.45
C VAL A 211 5.76 0.91 6.27
N LEU A 212 5.56 1.24 7.55
CA LEU A 212 6.64 1.57 8.49
C LEU A 212 7.27 0.30 9.07
N TYR A 213 6.41 -0.60 9.55
CA TYR A 213 6.79 -1.90 10.09
C TYR A 213 5.84 -2.99 9.60
N LEU A 214 6.40 -4.13 9.31
CA LEU A 214 5.70 -5.32 8.85
C LEU A 214 6.26 -6.52 9.62
N VAL A 215 5.43 -7.16 10.45
CA VAL A 215 5.86 -8.21 11.39
C VAL A 215 5.14 -9.50 11.08
N ASN A 216 5.87 -10.57 10.85
CA ASN A 216 5.29 -11.89 10.69
C ASN A 216 5.08 -12.56 12.06
N ARG A 217 3.95 -13.22 12.25
CA ARG A 217 3.59 -13.88 13.51
C ARG A 217 2.88 -15.20 13.21
N PRO A 218 2.90 -16.19 14.13
CA PRO A 218 2.12 -17.42 13.99
C PRO A 218 0.63 -17.13 13.73
N GLY A 219 -0.04 -17.98 12.95
CA GLY A 219 -1.41 -17.75 12.50
C GLY A 219 -2.47 -17.69 13.60
N ASN A 220 -2.20 -18.25 14.77
CA ASN A 220 -3.09 -18.26 15.94
C ASN A 220 -2.92 -17.03 16.85
N VAL A 221 -1.99 -16.14 16.56
CA VAL A 221 -1.78 -14.90 17.32
C VAL A 221 -2.92 -13.93 17.06
N VAL A 222 -3.51 -13.36 18.11
CA VAL A 222 -4.57 -12.36 17.98
C VAL A 222 -4.01 -11.03 17.45
N SER A 223 -4.88 -10.24 16.77
CA SER A 223 -4.41 -9.06 15.99
C SER A 223 -3.55 -8.10 16.79
N HIS A 224 -3.93 -7.78 18.04
CA HIS A 224 -3.24 -6.78 18.88
C HIS A 224 -2.06 -7.33 19.67
N GLU A 225 -1.85 -8.64 19.75
CA GLU A 225 -0.78 -9.21 20.55
C GLU A 225 0.59 -8.76 20.06
N GLY A 226 1.43 -8.25 20.97
CA GLY A 226 2.77 -7.78 20.66
C GLY A 226 2.84 -6.53 19.78
N CYS A 227 1.75 -5.78 19.57
CA CYS A 227 1.75 -4.61 18.68
C CYS A 227 2.34 -3.34 19.32
N VAL A 228 2.31 -3.20 20.65
CA VAL A 228 2.74 -1.98 21.37
C VAL A 228 4.18 -1.56 21.02
N PRO A 229 5.20 -2.43 21.05
CA PRO A 229 6.55 -2.05 20.69
C PRO A 229 6.68 -1.50 19.25
N TRP A 230 5.88 -2.00 18.33
CA TRP A 230 5.88 -1.57 16.92
C TRP A 230 5.19 -0.23 16.73
N ILE A 231 4.11 0.02 17.47
CA ILE A 231 3.45 1.33 17.53
C ILE A 231 4.40 2.37 18.12
N ASP A 232 5.09 2.05 19.22
CA ASP A 232 6.06 2.94 19.85
C ASP A 232 7.26 3.25 18.94
N ARG A 233 7.77 2.24 18.20
CA ARG A 233 8.78 2.46 17.15
C ARG A 233 8.27 3.40 16.05
N ALA A 234 7.02 3.24 15.61
CA ALA A 234 6.42 4.10 14.60
C ALA A 234 6.25 5.55 15.12
N ILE A 235 5.81 5.73 16.38
CA ILE A 235 5.75 7.04 17.04
C ILE A 235 7.13 7.69 17.02
N LYS A 236 8.16 6.97 17.50
CA LYS A 236 9.54 7.46 17.54
C LYS A 236 10.10 7.84 16.16
N LEU A 237 9.77 7.04 15.14
CA LEU A 237 10.19 7.29 13.75
C LEU A 237 9.57 8.57 13.19
N VAL A 238 8.28 8.78 13.45
CA VAL A 238 7.50 9.86 12.84
C VAL A 238 7.63 11.18 13.60
N ALA A 239 7.82 11.14 14.92
CA ALA A 239 7.85 12.32 15.80
C ALA A 239 8.77 13.46 15.33
N PRO A 240 9.99 13.22 14.80
CA PRO A 240 10.84 14.31 14.32
C PRO A 240 10.32 15.03 13.07
N HIS A 241 9.33 14.47 12.40
CA HIS A 241 8.81 14.95 11.10
C HIS A 241 7.36 15.44 11.16
N ALA A 242 6.65 15.20 12.27
CA ALA A 242 5.23 15.52 12.42
C ALA A 242 4.98 16.55 13.52
N GLY A 243 4.03 17.45 13.28
CA GLY A 243 3.56 18.39 14.31
C GLY A 243 2.69 17.73 15.37
N GLN A 244 1.88 16.75 14.96
CA GLN A 244 1.01 15.92 15.81
C GLN A 244 1.00 14.48 15.29
N ILE A 245 0.91 13.52 16.19
CA ILE A 245 0.72 12.09 15.83
C ILE A 245 -0.65 11.65 16.33
N THR A 246 -1.41 10.98 15.47
CA THR A 246 -2.68 10.34 15.82
C THR A 246 -2.63 8.86 15.44
N LEU A 247 -2.77 8.00 16.45
CA LEU A 247 -2.88 6.56 16.28
C LEU A 247 -4.32 6.20 15.88
N ARG A 248 -4.47 5.24 14.95
CA ARG A 248 -5.77 4.69 14.59
C ARG A 248 -5.71 3.17 14.52
N GLY A 249 -6.75 2.53 14.99
CA GLY A 249 -6.92 1.08 14.95
C GLY A 249 -8.40 0.69 15.02
N ASP A 250 -8.71 -0.55 14.74
CA ASP A 250 -10.05 -1.09 14.99
C ASP A 250 -10.24 -1.46 16.48
N THR A 251 -11.31 -2.19 16.75
CA THR A 251 -11.67 -2.60 18.10
C THR A 251 -10.60 -3.49 18.75
N ASP A 252 -9.90 -4.32 17.97
CA ASP A 252 -8.84 -5.19 18.45
C ASP A 252 -7.63 -4.39 18.99
N PHE A 253 -7.39 -3.17 18.48
CA PHE A 253 -6.25 -2.33 18.87
C PHE A 253 -6.58 -1.29 19.94
N THR A 254 -7.75 -1.36 20.58
CA THR A 254 -8.11 -0.49 21.70
C THR A 254 -7.43 -0.96 22.98
N LEU A 255 -6.12 -0.74 23.06
CA LEU A 255 -5.27 -1.14 24.17
C LEU A 255 -5.45 -0.18 25.35
N THR A 256 -6.53 -0.35 26.12
CA THR A 256 -6.90 0.58 27.22
C THR A 256 -5.81 0.76 28.26
N GLY A 257 -4.89 -0.20 28.43
CA GLY A 257 -3.74 -0.07 29.32
C GLY A 257 -2.66 0.91 28.86
N GLU A 258 -2.67 1.30 27.57
CA GLU A 258 -1.67 2.17 26.97
C GLU A 258 -2.19 3.60 26.72
N LEU A 259 -3.51 3.82 26.80
CA LEU A 259 -4.11 5.12 26.44
C LEU A 259 -3.59 6.28 27.28
N ASP A 260 -3.44 6.08 28.61
CA ASP A 260 -2.92 7.10 29.50
C ASP A 260 -1.48 7.45 29.15
N ARG A 261 -0.62 6.44 28.91
CA ARG A 261 0.78 6.62 28.54
C ARG A 261 0.93 7.39 27.23
N TRP A 262 0.21 7.01 26.19
CA TRP A 262 0.24 7.72 24.92
C TRP A 262 -0.29 9.15 25.04
N ASN A 263 -1.36 9.35 25.81
CA ASN A 263 -1.90 10.68 26.07
C ASN A 263 -0.89 11.58 26.80
N GLU A 264 -0.17 11.06 27.80
CA GLU A 264 0.89 11.78 28.52
C GLU A 264 2.08 12.15 27.63
N GLN A 265 2.38 11.33 26.63
CA GLN A 265 3.37 11.61 25.59
C GLN A 265 2.87 12.62 24.54
N GLY A 266 1.65 13.16 24.65
CA GLY A 266 1.06 14.08 23.69
C GLY A 266 0.56 13.39 22.40
N VAL A 267 0.58 12.07 22.35
CA VAL A 267 0.08 11.31 21.21
C VAL A 267 -1.45 11.26 21.26
N LYS A 268 -2.06 11.56 20.13
CA LYS A 268 -3.50 11.45 19.95
C LYS A 268 -3.89 10.07 19.46
N PHE A 269 -5.14 9.69 19.73
CA PHE A 269 -5.66 8.41 19.26
C PHE A 269 -7.15 8.46 18.93
N ILE A 270 -7.55 7.59 18.01
CA ILE A 270 -8.94 7.30 17.64
C ILE A 270 -9.01 5.79 17.42
N PHE A 271 -9.57 5.07 18.37
CA PHE A 271 -9.72 3.61 18.28
C PHE A 271 -11.19 3.21 18.24
N GLY A 272 -11.53 2.19 17.46
CA GLY A 272 -12.80 1.51 17.60
C GLY A 272 -12.89 0.88 18.99
N MET A 273 -14.07 0.75 19.56
CA MET A 273 -14.28 0.07 20.83
C MET A 273 -15.37 -0.97 20.70
N ASP A 274 -15.15 -2.14 21.25
CA ASP A 274 -16.13 -3.22 21.19
C ASP A 274 -17.46 -2.86 21.84
N ALA A 275 -18.55 -3.27 21.18
CA ALA A 275 -19.91 -3.11 21.66
C ALA A 275 -20.23 -4.11 22.79
N HIS A 276 -19.43 -4.08 23.86
CA HIS A 276 -19.74 -4.93 25.02
C HIS A 276 -20.93 -4.42 25.83
N PRO A 277 -21.64 -5.26 26.61
CA PRO A 277 -22.91 -4.91 27.23
C PRO A 277 -22.89 -3.61 28.03
N LYS A 278 -21.79 -3.30 28.73
CA LYS A 278 -21.69 -2.07 29.53
C LYS A 278 -21.84 -0.80 28.68
N VAL A 279 -21.12 -0.71 27.53
CA VAL A 279 -21.19 0.48 26.68
C VAL A 279 -22.50 0.54 25.88
N VAL A 280 -23.06 -0.63 25.53
CA VAL A 280 -24.38 -0.70 24.87
C VAL A 280 -25.46 -0.19 25.83
N ASN A 281 -25.47 -0.64 27.09
CA ASN A 281 -26.42 -0.15 28.10
C ASN A 281 -26.30 1.36 28.36
N LEU A 282 -25.05 1.90 28.33
CA LEU A 282 -24.84 3.35 28.39
C LEU A 282 -25.47 4.08 27.20
N ALA A 283 -25.30 3.53 25.98
CA ALA A 283 -25.91 4.11 24.79
C ALA A 283 -27.44 4.06 24.83
N GLU A 284 -28.02 2.96 25.27
CA GLU A 284 -29.47 2.78 25.39
C GLU A 284 -30.10 3.66 26.47
N ALA A 285 -29.35 3.98 27.53
CA ALA A 285 -29.78 4.88 28.59
C ALA A 285 -29.74 6.38 28.19
N LEU A 286 -29.15 6.73 27.05
CA LEU A 286 -29.10 8.12 26.61
C LEU A 286 -30.46 8.64 26.21
N PRO A 287 -30.85 9.85 26.66
CA PRO A 287 -32.07 10.48 26.23
C PRO A 287 -32.04 10.80 24.71
N GLN A 288 -33.18 10.87 24.08
CA GLN A 288 -33.30 11.08 22.63
C GLN A 288 -32.65 12.42 22.20
N GLU A 289 -32.67 13.42 23.06
CA GLU A 289 -32.06 14.75 22.82
C GLU A 289 -30.54 14.72 22.74
N ALA A 290 -29.88 13.67 23.27
CA ALA A 290 -28.45 13.47 23.16
C ALA A 290 -28.01 12.99 21.77
N TRP A 291 -28.96 12.50 20.98
CA TRP A 291 -28.71 11.99 19.64
C TRP A 291 -28.90 13.07 18.58
N LYS A 292 -27.91 13.19 17.69
CA LYS A 292 -27.97 14.09 16.52
C LYS A 292 -27.79 13.26 15.24
N PRO A 293 -28.46 13.61 14.14
CA PRO A 293 -28.18 12.97 12.86
C PRO A 293 -26.71 13.06 12.51
N LEU A 294 -26.11 11.93 12.09
CA LEU A 294 -24.71 11.90 11.65
C LEU A 294 -24.61 12.37 10.21
N GLU A 295 -24.09 13.56 10.01
CA GLU A 295 -23.73 14.08 8.70
C GLU A 295 -22.37 13.54 8.27
N ARG A 296 -22.35 12.68 7.25
CA ARG A 296 -21.10 12.17 6.71
C ARG A 296 -20.48 13.16 5.73
N LEU A 297 -19.29 13.62 6.06
CA LEU A 297 -18.51 14.44 5.15
C LEU A 297 -18.22 13.69 3.84
N PRO A 298 -18.39 14.33 2.67
CA PRO A 298 -18.08 13.69 1.39
C PRO A 298 -16.59 13.37 1.31
N ARG A 299 -16.26 12.13 0.96
CA ARG A 299 -14.86 11.68 0.85
C ARG A 299 -14.08 12.35 -0.27
N TYR A 300 -14.78 12.87 -1.29
CA TYR A 300 -14.20 13.58 -2.43
C TYR A 300 -15.27 14.39 -3.15
N GLU A 301 -14.88 15.51 -3.70
CA GLU A 301 -15.74 16.27 -4.60
C GLU A 301 -15.80 15.61 -5.98
N ILE A 302 -17.01 15.36 -6.47
CA ILE A 302 -17.22 14.87 -7.83
C ILE A 302 -17.21 16.10 -8.74
N ALA A 303 -16.09 16.32 -9.43
CA ALA A 303 -15.93 17.45 -10.37
C ALA A 303 -16.71 17.29 -11.70
N THR A 304 -17.49 16.24 -11.86
CA THR A 304 -18.28 15.95 -13.07
C THR A 304 -19.76 15.90 -12.75
N ALA A 305 -20.59 16.34 -13.69
CA ALA A 305 -22.04 16.19 -13.58
C ALA A 305 -22.40 14.72 -13.27
N PRO A 306 -23.34 14.47 -12.35
CA PRO A 306 -23.71 13.10 -12.00
C PRO A 306 -24.21 12.38 -13.26
N ARG A 307 -23.53 11.29 -13.61
CA ARG A 307 -24.01 10.40 -14.69
C ARG A 307 -25.35 9.83 -14.27
N ARG A 308 -26.33 9.88 -15.17
CA ARG A 308 -27.60 9.17 -14.97
C ARG A 308 -27.26 7.69 -14.74
N LYS A 309 -27.45 7.22 -13.51
CA LYS A 309 -27.23 5.80 -13.20
C LYS A 309 -28.24 5.00 -14.00
N PRO A 310 -27.83 4.00 -14.78
CA PRO A 310 -28.79 3.08 -15.39
C PRO A 310 -29.59 2.39 -14.28
N GLU A 311 -30.84 2.07 -14.56
CA GLU A 311 -31.67 1.28 -13.64
C GLU A 311 -30.91 0.04 -13.16
N ARG A 312 -30.88 -0.17 -11.86
CA ARG A 312 -30.17 -1.33 -11.29
C ARG A 312 -31.03 -2.58 -11.45
N VAL A 313 -30.99 -3.17 -12.63
CA VAL A 313 -31.68 -4.44 -12.94
C VAL A 313 -31.38 -5.52 -11.89
N LYS A 314 -30.19 -5.51 -11.30
CA LYS A 314 -29.81 -6.45 -10.24
C LYS A 314 -30.60 -6.28 -8.94
N GLU A 315 -31.00 -5.06 -8.55
CA GLU A 315 -31.81 -4.84 -7.36
C GLU A 315 -33.24 -5.40 -7.51
N SER A 316 -33.82 -5.25 -8.67
CA SER A 316 -35.15 -5.84 -8.96
C SER A 316 -35.09 -7.37 -8.92
N ILE A 317 -34.04 -7.99 -9.44
CA ILE A 317 -33.82 -9.44 -9.36
C ILE A 317 -33.62 -9.91 -7.91
N VAL A 318 -32.86 -9.17 -7.10
CA VAL A 318 -32.65 -9.51 -5.68
C VAL A 318 -33.95 -9.46 -4.91
N ARG A 319 -34.77 -8.43 -5.15
CA ARG A 319 -36.15 -8.29 -4.56
C ARG A 319 -37.06 -9.42 -5.02
N PHE A 320 -37.11 -9.68 -6.31
CA PHE A 320 -37.94 -10.74 -6.88
C PHE A 320 -37.59 -12.12 -6.34
N LYS A 321 -36.28 -12.42 -6.14
CA LYS A 321 -35.81 -13.70 -5.56
C LYS A 321 -36.01 -13.78 -4.04
N GLY A 322 -36.49 -12.75 -3.40
CA GLY A 322 -36.81 -12.74 -1.97
C GLY A 322 -35.54 -12.94 -1.07
N TYR A 323 -34.36 -12.46 -1.49
CA TYR A 323 -33.20 -12.44 -0.62
C TYR A 323 -33.38 -11.45 0.52
N GLU A 324 -32.81 -11.80 1.68
CA GLU A 324 -32.73 -10.88 2.81
C GLU A 324 -31.77 -9.73 2.45
N ASN A 325 -32.22 -8.50 2.70
CA ASN A 325 -31.45 -7.29 2.48
C ASN A 325 -31.48 -6.41 3.74
N LYS A 326 -30.34 -5.77 4.05
CA LYS A 326 -30.24 -4.82 5.16
C LYS A 326 -30.07 -3.42 4.58
N VAL A 327 -31.06 -2.58 4.83
CA VAL A 327 -31.08 -1.20 4.35
C VAL A 327 -30.82 -0.25 5.50
N LEU A 328 -29.76 0.57 5.38
CA LEU A 328 -29.47 1.63 6.33
C LEU A 328 -30.50 2.76 6.16
N VAL A 329 -31.33 2.96 7.19
CA VAL A 329 -32.41 3.97 7.21
C VAL A 329 -31.83 5.32 7.69
N GLY A 330 -31.01 5.30 8.72
CA GLY A 330 -30.41 6.51 9.27
C GLY A 330 -29.24 6.20 10.20
N GLU A 331 -28.45 7.22 10.47
CA GLU A 331 -27.34 7.17 11.42
C GLU A 331 -27.44 8.36 12.36
N ASP A 332 -27.30 8.11 13.66
CA ASP A 332 -27.24 9.15 14.68
C ASP A 332 -25.90 9.05 15.43
N ILE A 333 -25.47 10.18 16.01
CA ILE A 333 -24.27 10.28 16.79
C ILE A 333 -24.59 10.86 18.17
N ALA A 334 -23.97 10.32 19.20
CA ALA A 334 -23.95 10.88 20.56
C ALA A 334 -22.52 10.81 21.12
N GLU A 335 -22.25 11.58 22.17
CA GLU A 335 -20.96 11.66 22.82
C GLU A 335 -21.12 11.67 24.32
N ILE A 336 -20.27 10.89 25.01
CA ILE A 336 -20.18 10.84 26.48
C ILE A 336 -18.74 10.78 26.94
N GLU A 337 -18.51 11.09 28.19
CA GLU A 337 -17.25 10.74 28.88
C GLU A 337 -17.31 9.30 29.36
N TYR A 338 -16.24 8.55 29.09
CA TYR A 338 -16.12 7.16 29.49
C TYR A 338 -14.72 6.86 30.01
N GLN A 339 -14.64 6.23 31.17
CA GLN A 339 -13.39 5.77 31.75
C GLN A 339 -13.27 4.26 31.61
N PRO A 340 -12.38 3.74 30.75
CA PRO A 340 -12.03 2.32 30.73
C PRO A 340 -11.41 1.89 32.05
N LEU A 341 -11.60 0.62 32.43
CA LEU A 341 -11.13 0.08 33.73
C LEU A 341 -9.61 0.23 33.94
N LYS A 342 -8.81 0.18 32.88
CA LYS A 342 -7.35 0.29 32.95
C LYS A 342 -6.84 1.73 32.84
N CYS A 343 -7.74 2.72 32.69
CA CYS A 343 -7.36 4.12 32.57
C CYS A 343 -7.57 4.86 33.88
N SER A 344 -6.68 5.78 34.20
CA SER A 344 -6.76 6.66 35.37
C SER A 344 -7.70 7.85 35.17
N ARG A 345 -8.07 8.15 33.92
CA ARG A 345 -8.89 9.29 33.51
C ARG A 345 -9.96 8.92 32.50
N PRO A 346 -11.05 9.71 32.37
CA PRO A 346 -12.02 9.53 31.31
C PRO A 346 -11.48 10.03 29.97
N TYR A 347 -12.05 9.48 28.91
CA TYR A 347 -11.85 9.87 27.52
C TYR A 347 -13.19 10.06 26.83
N ARG A 348 -13.19 10.73 25.69
CA ARG A 348 -14.39 10.89 24.86
C ARG A 348 -14.78 9.55 24.25
N LEU A 349 -16.02 9.14 24.43
CA LEU A 349 -16.62 7.99 23.76
C LEU A 349 -17.68 8.50 22.79
N ILE A 350 -17.39 8.37 21.51
CA ILE A 350 -18.30 8.73 20.41
C ILE A 350 -19.09 7.48 20.05
N ILE A 351 -20.40 7.61 20.03
CA ILE A 351 -21.35 6.52 19.80
C ILE A 351 -22.09 6.79 18.49
N VAL A 352 -22.04 5.87 17.57
CA VAL A 352 -22.81 5.89 16.33
C VAL A 352 -23.91 4.84 16.42
N ARG A 353 -25.17 5.28 16.35
CA ARG A 353 -26.35 4.44 16.28
C ARG A 353 -26.80 4.32 14.82
N LYS A 354 -26.86 3.09 14.30
CA LYS A 354 -27.36 2.81 12.95
C LYS A 354 -28.72 2.14 13.04
N ASN A 355 -29.67 2.78 12.38
CA ASN A 355 -31.02 2.22 12.19
C ASN A 355 -31.04 1.44 10.87
N ILE A 356 -31.22 0.13 10.95
CA ILE A 356 -31.14 -0.79 9.82
C ILE A 356 -32.49 -1.48 9.67
N SER A 357 -33.12 -1.35 8.49
CA SER A 357 -34.31 -2.10 8.16
C SER A 357 -33.91 -3.42 7.48
N VAL A 358 -34.36 -4.52 8.07
CA VAL A 358 -34.17 -5.86 7.51
C VAL A 358 -35.36 -6.20 6.65
N GLN A 359 -35.12 -6.39 5.35
CA GLN A 359 -36.20 -6.59 4.34
C GLN A 359 -36.00 -7.94 3.66
N LYS A 360 -37.08 -8.58 3.26
CA LYS A 360 -37.07 -9.78 2.42
C LYS A 360 -38.02 -9.56 1.25
N GLY A 361 -37.44 -9.43 0.07
CA GLY A 361 -38.23 -8.97 -1.09
C GLY A 361 -38.75 -7.55 -0.88
N GLU A 362 -40.04 -7.35 -0.89
CA GLU A 362 -40.72 -6.05 -0.61
C GLU A 362 -41.19 -5.91 0.83
N GLN A 363 -41.07 -6.96 1.64
CA GLN A 363 -41.55 -6.95 3.03
C GLN A 363 -40.46 -6.50 3.99
N VAL A 364 -40.76 -5.54 4.85
CA VAL A 364 -39.96 -5.20 6.01
C VAL A 364 -40.22 -6.25 7.09
N LEU A 365 -39.17 -6.93 7.54
CA LEU A 365 -39.27 -7.95 8.59
C LEU A 365 -39.22 -7.33 9.98
N PHE A 366 -38.20 -6.54 10.22
CA PHE A 366 -37.99 -5.80 11.49
C PHE A 366 -36.90 -4.73 11.29
N ASP A 367 -36.84 -3.81 12.25
CA ASP A 367 -35.77 -2.83 12.34
C ASP A 367 -34.76 -3.27 13.39
N GLU A 368 -33.45 -3.18 13.04
CA GLU A 368 -32.32 -3.53 13.88
C GLU A 368 -31.53 -2.26 14.21
N ILE A 369 -31.22 -2.04 15.49
CA ILE A 369 -30.35 -0.96 15.93
C ILE A 369 -28.97 -1.55 16.18
N ARG A 370 -27.93 -0.94 15.58
CA ARG A 370 -26.52 -1.28 15.84
C ARG A 370 -25.76 -0.09 16.35
N TYR A 371 -24.96 -0.32 17.40
CA TYR A 371 -24.07 0.67 17.97
C TYR A 371 -22.64 0.41 17.54
N PHE A 372 -21.90 1.51 17.24
CA PHE A 372 -20.47 1.52 16.99
C PHE A 372 -19.86 2.56 17.90
N PHE A 373 -18.76 2.21 18.55
CA PHE A 373 -18.12 3.04 19.56
C PHE A 373 -16.71 3.41 19.12
N TYR A 374 -16.32 4.66 19.40
CA TYR A 374 -14.96 5.16 19.17
C TYR A 374 -14.48 5.88 20.41
N ILE A 375 -13.30 5.50 20.92
CA ILE A 375 -12.66 6.17 22.06
C ILE A 375 -11.54 7.07 21.54
N SER A 376 -11.44 8.30 22.07
CA SER A 376 -10.48 9.29 21.62
C SER A 376 -10.09 10.29 22.71
N ASN A 377 -8.85 10.78 22.67
CA ASN A 377 -8.38 11.91 23.46
C ASN A 377 -8.37 13.24 22.67
N ARG A 378 -8.97 13.25 21.45
CA ARG A 378 -9.07 14.46 20.61
C ARG A 378 -10.19 15.35 21.12
N VAL A 379 -9.84 16.56 21.58
CA VAL A 379 -10.81 17.58 22.01
C VAL A 379 -11.02 18.66 20.96
N ASP A 380 -10.16 18.71 19.96
CA ASP A 380 -10.11 19.68 18.86
C ASP A 380 -10.97 19.28 17.64
N TYR A 381 -11.50 18.05 17.62
CA TYR A 381 -12.39 17.55 16.57
C TYR A 381 -13.80 17.30 17.10
N THR A 382 -14.79 17.55 16.22
CA THR A 382 -16.19 17.16 16.51
C THR A 382 -16.37 15.64 16.45
N GLY A 383 -17.47 15.12 17.01
CA GLY A 383 -17.78 13.69 16.94
C GLY A 383 -17.82 13.17 15.49
N GLU A 384 -18.44 13.96 14.56
CA GLU A 384 -18.53 13.61 13.14
C GLU A 384 -17.13 13.55 12.47
N GLN A 385 -16.25 14.46 12.83
CA GLN A 385 -14.86 14.45 12.35
C GLN A 385 -14.10 13.23 12.86
N ILE A 386 -14.28 12.85 14.14
CA ILE A 386 -13.67 11.63 14.70
C ILE A 386 -14.18 10.39 13.97
N VAL A 387 -15.49 10.28 13.73
CA VAL A 387 -16.08 9.16 12.96
C VAL A 387 -15.51 9.14 11.54
N SER A 388 -15.38 10.30 10.90
CA SER A 388 -14.77 10.39 9.56
C SER A 388 -13.32 9.91 9.54
N LEU A 389 -12.52 10.32 10.53
CA LEU A 389 -11.11 9.92 10.66
C LEU A 389 -10.97 8.43 11.00
N ALA A 390 -11.83 7.89 11.87
CA ALA A 390 -11.89 6.47 12.16
C ALA A 390 -12.21 5.65 10.91
N ASN A 391 -13.19 6.09 10.10
CA ASN A 391 -13.51 5.45 8.83
C ASN A 391 -12.41 5.63 7.77
N GLY A 392 -11.57 6.67 7.88
CA GLY A 392 -10.38 6.87 7.04
C GLY A 392 -9.37 5.72 7.16
N ARG A 393 -9.39 4.96 8.27
CA ARG A 393 -8.62 3.73 8.47
C ARG A 393 -8.91 2.63 7.42
N CYS A 394 -10.05 2.65 6.74
CA CYS A 394 -10.31 1.74 5.61
C CYS A 394 -9.20 1.79 4.53
N ASN A 395 -8.36 2.85 4.52
CA ASN A 395 -7.19 2.89 3.66
C ASN A 395 -6.12 1.86 4.07
N GLN A 396 -6.01 1.50 5.35
CA GLN A 396 -5.12 0.43 5.84
C GLN A 396 -5.49 -0.94 5.24
N GLU A 397 -6.79 -1.23 5.13
CA GLU A 397 -7.27 -2.44 4.46
C GLU A 397 -6.82 -2.49 3.00
N ASN A 398 -6.82 -1.34 2.30
CA ASN A 398 -6.29 -1.25 0.94
C ASN A 398 -4.76 -1.46 0.92
N VAL A 399 -4.00 -0.90 1.87
CA VAL A 399 -2.54 -1.14 1.96
C VAL A 399 -2.27 -2.64 2.15
N ILE A 400 -2.99 -3.29 3.07
CA ILE A 400 -2.88 -4.74 3.29
C ILE A 400 -3.24 -5.53 2.03
N GLU A 401 -4.31 -5.16 1.33
CA GLU A 401 -4.70 -5.78 0.06
C GLU A 401 -3.59 -5.65 -1.00
N GLN A 402 -2.98 -4.47 -1.10
CA GLN A 402 -1.86 -4.24 -2.02
C GLN A 402 -0.59 -5.02 -1.61
N LEU A 403 -0.35 -5.22 -0.33
CA LEU A 403 0.73 -6.10 0.14
C LEU A 403 0.48 -7.57 -0.22
N LYS A 404 -0.77 -8.03 -0.16
CA LYS A 404 -1.17 -9.40 -0.53
C LYS A 404 -1.13 -9.63 -2.03
N ASN A 405 -1.82 -8.80 -2.79
CA ASN A 405 -2.16 -9.05 -4.20
C ASN A 405 -1.49 -8.06 -5.18
N GLY A 406 -0.89 -6.97 -4.68
CA GLY A 406 -0.12 -6.03 -5.48
C GLY A 406 1.35 -6.42 -5.57
N VAL A 407 2.05 -6.38 -4.44
CA VAL A 407 3.50 -6.70 -4.35
C VAL A 407 3.76 -8.17 -4.00
N ASN A 408 2.75 -8.96 -3.74
CA ASN A 408 2.83 -10.38 -3.37
C ASN A 408 3.70 -10.66 -2.12
N ALA A 409 3.82 -9.69 -1.21
CA ALA A 409 4.67 -9.80 -0.02
C ALA A 409 4.22 -10.92 0.94
N MET A 410 2.94 -11.29 0.92
CA MET A 410 2.37 -12.29 1.81
C MET A 410 2.18 -13.66 1.15
N ARG A 411 2.99 -13.99 0.13
CA ARG A 411 2.96 -15.31 -0.55
C ARG A 411 3.65 -16.43 0.23
N MET A 412 4.52 -16.07 1.18
CA MET A 412 5.21 -17.03 2.05
C MET A 412 5.94 -18.15 1.28
N PRO A 413 6.91 -17.82 0.41
CA PRO A 413 7.50 -18.82 -0.50
C PRO A 413 8.54 -19.74 0.15
N VAL A 414 8.98 -19.45 1.38
CA VAL A 414 10.04 -20.17 2.10
C VAL A 414 9.49 -20.97 3.29
N ASP A 415 10.35 -21.64 4.07
CA ASP A 415 9.99 -22.78 4.92
C ASP A 415 9.62 -22.42 6.35
N ASP A 416 10.01 -21.26 6.86
CA ASP A 416 9.82 -20.91 8.27
C ASP A 416 9.35 -19.46 8.47
N LEU A 417 9.06 -19.12 9.73
CA LEU A 417 8.52 -17.82 10.13
C LEU A 417 9.46 -16.66 9.76
N LEU A 418 10.74 -16.78 10.11
CA LEU A 418 11.73 -15.70 9.96
C LEU A 418 12.09 -15.49 8.49
N SER A 419 12.34 -16.57 7.77
CA SER A 419 12.64 -16.51 6.32
C SER A 419 11.48 -15.87 5.54
N ASN A 420 10.24 -16.21 5.88
CA ASN A 420 9.06 -15.56 5.27
C ASN A 420 8.89 -14.11 5.72
N TRP A 421 9.28 -13.77 6.95
CA TRP A 421 9.26 -12.39 7.42
C TRP A 421 10.30 -11.54 6.66
N ALA A 422 11.51 -12.03 6.48
CA ALA A 422 12.52 -11.39 5.64
C ALA A 422 12.02 -11.16 4.21
N TYR A 423 11.42 -12.20 3.59
CA TYR A 423 10.80 -12.08 2.27
C TYR A 423 9.72 -10.98 2.23
N MET A 424 8.83 -10.95 3.22
CA MET A 424 7.77 -9.94 3.31
C MET A 424 8.35 -8.52 3.37
N VAL A 425 9.38 -8.28 4.18
CA VAL A 425 10.01 -6.97 4.33
C VAL A 425 10.68 -6.55 3.01
N MET A 426 11.45 -7.44 2.37
CA MET A 426 12.12 -7.14 1.10
C MET A 426 11.15 -6.87 -0.05
N THR A 427 10.05 -7.62 -0.14
CA THR A 427 9.05 -7.40 -1.19
C THR A 427 8.17 -6.18 -0.92
N SER A 428 7.84 -5.90 0.36
CA SER A 428 7.09 -4.69 0.74
C SER A 428 7.85 -3.40 0.45
N LEU A 429 9.17 -3.45 0.33
CA LEU A 429 9.99 -2.32 -0.11
C LEU A 429 9.55 -1.80 -1.48
N ALA A 430 9.07 -2.66 -2.38
CA ALA A 430 8.52 -2.25 -3.68
C ALA A 430 7.32 -1.29 -3.52
N TRP A 431 6.47 -1.52 -2.52
CA TRP A 431 5.36 -0.62 -2.17
C TRP A 431 5.86 0.73 -1.65
N ASN A 432 6.85 0.72 -0.76
CA ASN A 432 7.46 1.94 -0.24
C ASN A 432 8.18 2.74 -1.35
N LEU A 433 8.87 2.06 -2.27
CA LEU A 433 9.50 2.70 -3.44
C LEU A 433 8.48 3.40 -4.34
N LYS A 434 7.26 2.86 -4.49
CA LYS A 434 6.16 3.55 -5.18
C LYS A 434 5.79 4.85 -4.46
N ALA A 435 5.64 4.82 -3.14
CA ALA A 435 5.33 6.00 -2.34
C ALA A 435 6.46 7.05 -2.44
N TRP A 436 7.72 6.65 -2.32
CA TRP A 436 8.88 7.53 -2.45
C TRP A 436 8.97 8.15 -3.85
N PHE A 437 8.70 7.36 -4.88
CA PHE A 437 8.63 7.90 -6.24
C PHE A 437 7.55 8.99 -6.35
N GLY A 438 6.39 8.79 -5.75
CA GLY A 438 5.33 9.79 -5.68
C GLY A 438 5.74 11.05 -4.93
N LEU A 439 6.36 10.91 -3.75
CA LEU A 439 6.86 12.00 -2.91
C LEU A 439 7.95 12.83 -3.60
N LEU A 440 8.76 12.21 -4.43
CA LEU A 440 9.86 12.87 -5.16
C LEU A 440 9.44 13.39 -6.55
N LEU A 441 8.17 13.27 -6.94
CA LEU A 441 7.67 13.89 -8.16
C LEU A 441 7.62 15.42 -8.01
N PRO A 442 8.19 16.21 -8.96
CA PRO A 442 8.14 17.66 -8.90
C PRO A 442 6.72 18.24 -8.93
N ASN A 443 5.76 17.51 -9.53
CA ASN A 443 4.35 17.88 -9.52
C ASN A 443 3.65 17.19 -8.34
N GLY A 444 3.45 17.91 -7.25
CA GLY A 444 2.86 17.37 -6.03
C GLY A 444 1.47 16.75 -6.21
N ARG A 445 0.60 17.32 -7.08
CA ARG A 445 -0.71 16.71 -7.38
C ARG A 445 -0.56 15.34 -8.02
N ARG A 446 0.36 15.18 -8.98
CA ARG A 446 0.67 13.89 -9.60
C ARG A 446 1.36 12.95 -8.62
N GLY A 447 2.17 13.51 -7.71
CA GLY A 447 2.76 12.75 -6.60
C GLY A 447 1.70 12.10 -5.71
N VAL A 448 0.70 12.86 -5.29
CA VAL A 448 -0.45 12.34 -4.51
C VAL A 448 -1.24 11.28 -5.30
N GLU A 449 -1.43 11.46 -6.61
CA GLU A 449 -2.05 10.43 -7.44
C GLU A 449 -1.25 9.13 -7.43
N VAL A 450 0.08 9.18 -7.52
CA VAL A 450 0.96 7.99 -7.45
C VAL A 450 0.89 7.33 -6.08
N ILE A 451 0.92 8.10 -4.99
CA ILE A 451 0.83 7.57 -3.62
C ILE A 451 -0.47 6.78 -3.43
N LYS A 452 -1.61 7.33 -3.88
CA LYS A 452 -2.93 6.71 -3.75
C LYS A 452 -3.21 5.61 -4.78
N MET A 453 -2.37 5.46 -5.79
CA MET A 453 -2.55 4.53 -6.89
C MET A 453 -2.38 3.08 -6.39
N GLU A 454 -3.23 2.18 -6.87
CA GLU A 454 -3.00 0.75 -6.74
C GLU A 454 -1.67 0.35 -7.37
N PHE A 455 -1.01 -0.67 -6.80
CA PHE A 455 0.34 -1.05 -7.22
C PHE A 455 0.39 -1.45 -8.71
N ARG A 456 -0.55 -2.27 -9.15
CA ARG A 456 -0.62 -2.69 -10.56
C ARG A 456 -0.77 -1.50 -11.52
N ARG A 457 -1.58 -0.51 -11.14
CA ARG A 457 -1.71 0.71 -11.94
C ARG A 457 -0.39 1.50 -12.00
N PHE A 458 0.34 1.58 -10.88
CA PHE A 458 1.67 2.18 -10.84
C PHE A 458 2.64 1.44 -11.76
N LEU A 459 2.65 0.11 -11.74
CA LEU A 459 3.50 -0.68 -12.62
C LEU A 459 3.25 -0.32 -14.10
N HIS A 460 2.00 -0.36 -14.54
CA HIS A 460 1.65 -0.03 -15.93
C HIS A 460 1.85 1.44 -16.30
N ALA A 461 1.72 2.35 -15.35
CA ALA A 461 1.91 3.78 -15.58
C ALA A 461 3.38 4.18 -15.70
N ILE A 462 4.24 3.62 -14.85
CA ILE A 462 5.60 4.09 -14.61
C ILE A 462 6.67 3.04 -14.91
N VAL A 463 6.46 1.77 -14.52
CA VAL A 463 7.52 0.74 -14.55
C VAL A 463 7.51 -0.05 -15.84
N LEU A 464 6.37 -0.63 -16.20
CA LEU A 464 6.23 -1.54 -17.36
C LEU A 464 6.08 -0.75 -18.66
N LEU A 465 7.18 -0.17 -19.08
CA LEU A 465 7.27 0.64 -20.30
C LEU A 465 8.25 0.00 -21.27
N PRO A 466 7.82 -0.36 -22.50
CA PRO A 466 8.74 -0.87 -23.51
C PRO A 466 9.87 0.12 -23.79
N ALA A 467 11.11 -0.34 -23.67
CA ALA A 467 12.28 0.49 -23.88
C ALA A 467 13.42 -0.29 -24.55
N GLN A 468 14.15 0.36 -25.41
CA GLN A 468 15.44 -0.11 -25.90
C GLN A 468 16.54 0.30 -24.93
N ILE A 469 17.40 -0.63 -24.57
CA ILE A 469 18.59 -0.37 -23.76
C ILE A 469 19.79 -0.11 -24.68
N VAL A 470 20.48 1.00 -24.45
CA VAL A 470 21.68 1.37 -25.21
C VAL A 470 22.79 1.72 -24.23
N ARG A 471 23.89 1.00 -24.31
CA ARG A 471 25.12 1.31 -23.55
C ARG A 471 26.07 2.11 -24.44
N THR A 472 26.52 3.26 -23.96
CA THR A 472 27.51 4.08 -24.65
C THR A 472 28.49 4.67 -23.65
N GLY A 473 29.75 4.28 -23.71
CA GLY A 473 30.75 4.71 -22.75
C GLY A 473 30.31 4.41 -21.30
N ARG A 474 30.18 5.46 -20.47
CA ARG A 474 29.77 5.35 -19.06
C ARG A 474 28.25 5.54 -18.85
N ARG A 475 27.41 5.43 -19.89
CA ARG A 475 25.97 5.74 -19.81
C ARG A 475 25.13 4.55 -20.22
N VAL A 476 24.10 4.26 -19.43
CA VAL A 476 23.00 3.39 -19.83
C VAL A 476 21.82 4.27 -20.19
N ILE A 477 21.28 4.10 -21.39
CA ILE A 477 20.21 4.91 -21.94
C ILE A 477 18.99 4.05 -22.16
N TYR A 478 17.90 4.38 -21.49
CA TYR A 478 16.58 3.81 -21.71
C TYR A 478 15.83 4.63 -22.78
N ARG A 479 15.66 4.08 -23.97
CA ARG A 479 14.91 4.70 -25.05
C ARG A 479 13.47 4.20 -25.03
N ILE A 480 12.58 4.93 -24.36
CA ILE A 480 11.17 4.56 -24.26
C ILE A 480 10.53 4.49 -25.66
N MET A 481 9.89 3.37 -25.99
CA MET A 481 9.33 3.09 -27.32
C MET A 481 7.83 3.38 -27.41
N SER A 482 7.09 3.31 -26.30
CA SER A 482 5.65 3.54 -26.24
C SER A 482 5.28 4.97 -25.85
N TYR A 483 3.97 5.25 -25.80
CA TYR A 483 3.40 6.46 -25.21
C TYR A 483 2.36 6.08 -24.17
N ASN A 484 2.43 6.74 -23.02
CA ASN A 484 1.33 6.87 -22.09
C ASN A 484 1.31 8.29 -21.50
N SER A 485 0.25 8.66 -20.80
CA SER A 485 0.07 10.00 -20.24
C SER A 485 1.04 10.32 -19.08
N TRP A 486 1.68 9.32 -18.49
CA TRP A 486 2.61 9.44 -17.35
C TRP A 486 4.07 9.67 -17.78
N LEU A 487 4.39 9.55 -19.06
CA LEU A 487 5.78 9.73 -19.52
C LEU A 487 6.33 11.11 -19.23
N LYS A 488 5.48 12.14 -19.21
CA LYS A 488 5.89 13.50 -18.84
C LYS A 488 6.37 13.53 -17.39
N ASP A 489 5.65 12.87 -16.52
CA ASP A 489 5.96 12.80 -15.08
C ASP A 489 7.19 11.92 -14.82
N LEU A 490 7.34 10.79 -15.52
CA LEU A 490 8.54 9.96 -15.48
C LEU A 490 9.81 10.73 -15.89
N PHE A 491 9.75 11.51 -16.99
CA PHE A 491 10.89 12.32 -17.39
C PHE A 491 11.20 13.45 -16.40
N ALA A 492 10.17 14.07 -15.83
CA ALA A 492 10.33 15.08 -14.79
C ALA A 492 10.96 14.48 -13.51
N ALA A 493 10.49 13.31 -13.08
CA ALA A 493 11.09 12.56 -11.99
C ALA A 493 12.56 12.24 -12.25
N TRP A 494 12.86 11.66 -13.41
CA TRP A 494 14.23 11.35 -13.80
C TRP A 494 15.15 12.59 -13.80
N GLU A 495 14.66 13.72 -14.29
CA GLU A 495 15.42 14.97 -14.31
C GLU A 495 15.66 15.47 -12.87
N HIS A 496 14.67 15.43 -12.01
CA HIS A 496 14.78 15.77 -10.59
C HIS A 496 15.78 14.85 -9.87
N LEU A 497 15.62 13.53 -9.99
CA LEU A 497 16.48 12.53 -9.36
C LEU A 497 17.96 12.66 -9.74
N ARG A 498 18.29 13.11 -10.94
CA ARG A 498 19.68 13.33 -11.37
C ARG A 498 20.40 14.36 -10.49
N TRP A 499 19.68 15.36 -10.00
CA TRP A 499 20.20 16.46 -9.21
C TRP A 499 20.02 16.26 -7.71
N LEU A 500 19.31 15.20 -7.31
CA LEU A 500 19.15 14.86 -5.90
C LEU A 500 20.54 14.60 -5.29
N ARG A 501 20.85 15.32 -4.22
CA ARG A 501 22.07 15.09 -3.45
C ARG A 501 21.77 14.00 -2.41
N ALA A 502 22.67 13.05 -2.26
CA ALA A 502 22.63 12.15 -1.12
C ALA A 502 22.85 13.00 0.15
N THR A 503 21.84 13.10 0.99
CA THR A 503 21.91 13.81 2.29
C THR A 503 22.10 12.82 3.41
#